data_1a4eb735ef2c26ec3e25266ec6cc0658
#
_entry.id   1a4eb735ef2c26ec3e25266ec6cc0658
#
_cell.length_a   1.000
_cell.length_b   1.000
_cell.length_c   1.000
_cell.angle_alpha   90.00
_cell.angle_beta   90.00
_cell.angle_gamma   90.00
#
_symmetry.space_group_name_H-M   'P 1'
#
loop_
_entity.id
_entity.type
_entity.pdbx_description
1 polymer ?
#
loop_
_entity_poly.entity_id
_entity_poly.type
_entity_poly.pdbx_seq_one_letter_code
_entity_poly.pdbx_strand_id
1 'polypeptide(L)'
;VITLALDASTYTGTVVIFRDRDVVAEGQSHMRGAEREELMPTVAAALDEAGVSPRDIQRVVCGAGPGSFTSLRIAASIAKGLALGAGCPLFAAPSLALIPGSRPDLAPGPYLAVLDALRGQAYVAGYSLDANGLVSEILPLRLEPVAEVESLARAAGARAIGAGQPIEAAPHARGVARLEAMLVRDGPVSISTWEPRYGRKAEAQAKWEAAHGRPLQTG
;
A
#
# COMPACT_ATOMS: atom_id res chain seq x y z
N VAL A 1 9.48 -18.91 -4.59
CA VAL A 1 9.25 -18.19 -3.32
C VAL A 1 7.76 -17.94 -3.18
N ILE A 2 7.16 -18.38 -2.06
CA ILE A 2 5.75 -18.03 -1.73
C ILE A 2 5.73 -16.68 -1.02
N THR A 3 5.09 -15.70 -1.67
CA THR A 3 4.92 -14.36 -1.11
C THR A 3 3.44 -14.08 -0.86
N LEU A 4 3.09 -13.67 0.35
CA LEU A 4 1.81 -13.07 0.64
C LEU A 4 1.98 -11.56 0.63
N ALA A 5 1.17 -10.88 -0.18
CA ALA A 5 1.12 -9.41 -0.23
C ALA A 5 -0.27 -8.92 0.16
N LEU A 6 -0.33 -7.82 0.93
CA LEU A 6 -1.59 -7.17 1.30
C LEU A 6 -1.43 -5.66 1.37
N ASP A 7 -2.48 -4.94 0.99
CA ASP A 7 -2.62 -3.49 1.15
C ASP A 7 -4.04 -3.15 1.60
N ALA A 8 -4.15 -2.22 2.51
CA ALA A 8 -5.42 -1.66 2.95
C ALA A 8 -5.31 -0.14 3.19
N SER A 9 -4.57 0.54 2.33
CA SER A 9 -4.40 2.00 2.37
C SER A 9 -5.69 2.76 2.03
N THR A 10 -6.62 2.10 1.34
CA THR A 10 -7.95 2.61 1.00
C THR A 10 -9.04 1.94 1.82
N TYR A 11 -10.30 2.11 1.41
CA TYR A 11 -11.44 1.38 1.96
C TYR A 11 -11.66 0.00 1.32
N THR A 12 -10.75 -0.41 0.44
CA THR A 12 -10.65 -1.76 -0.11
C THR A 12 -9.33 -2.37 0.34
N GLY A 13 -9.42 -3.48 1.06
CA GLY A 13 -8.28 -4.32 1.36
C GLY A 13 -8.04 -5.29 0.20
N THR A 14 -6.80 -5.47 -0.18
CA THR A 14 -6.39 -6.38 -1.26
C THR A 14 -5.36 -7.37 -0.75
N VAL A 15 -5.49 -8.62 -1.15
CA VAL A 15 -4.59 -9.72 -0.80
C VAL A 15 -4.18 -10.45 -2.06
N VAL A 16 -2.91 -10.80 -2.18
CA VAL A 16 -2.39 -11.58 -3.30
C VAL A 16 -1.38 -12.60 -2.79
N ILE A 17 -1.52 -13.83 -3.25
CA ILE A 17 -0.52 -14.87 -3.08
C ILE A 17 0.25 -15.01 -4.38
N PHE A 18 1.56 -14.91 -4.27
CA PHE A 18 2.47 -15.14 -5.39
C PHE A 18 3.24 -16.45 -5.19
N ARG A 19 3.47 -17.14 -6.28
CA ARG A 19 4.51 -18.16 -6.41
C ARG A 19 5.58 -17.60 -7.36
N ASP A 20 6.72 -17.24 -6.78
CA ASP A 20 7.73 -16.41 -7.44
C ASP A 20 7.17 -15.04 -7.85
N ARG A 21 6.86 -14.83 -9.13
CA ARG A 21 6.23 -13.59 -9.63
C ARG A 21 4.80 -13.80 -10.11
N ASP A 22 4.35 -15.04 -10.17
CA ASP A 22 3.02 -15.38 -10.68
C ASP A 22 1.97 -15.25 -9.59
N VAL A 23 0.88 -14.58 -9.88
CA VAL A 23 -0.30 -14.52 -9.02
C VAL A 23 -0.98 -15.90 -9.06
N VAL A 24 -1.09 -16.57 -7.91
CA VAL A 24 -1.75 -17.88 -7.80
C VAL A 24 -3.10 -17.80 -7.10
N ALA A 25 -3.33 -16.76 -6.31
CA ALA A 25 -4.64 -16.42 -5.75
C ALA A 25 -4.69 -14.94 -5.37
N GLU A 26 -5.89 -14.37 -5.35
CA GLU A 26 -6.09 -13.00 -4.89
C GLU A 26 -7.50 -12.81 -4.31
N GLY A 27 -7.65 -11.81 -3.45
CA GLY A 27 -8.93 -11.46 -2.85
C GLY A 27 -9.02 -10.00 -2.49
N GLN A 28 -10.25 -9.53 -2.31
CA GLN A 28 -10.55 -8.18 -1.87
C GLN A 28 -11.58 -8.19 -0.76
N SER A 29 -11.49 -7.23 0.15
CA SER A 29 -12.42 -7.03 1.25
C SER A 29 -12.78 -5.56 1.43
N HIS A 30 -13.95 -5.29 1.99
CA HIS A 30 -14.31 -3.95 2.40
C HIS A 30 -13.70 -3.63 3.76
N MET A 31 -13.01 -2.48 3.85
CA MET A 31 -12.37 -2.03 5.08
C MET A 31 -13.21 -1.02 5.87
N ARG A 32 -14.39 -0.65 5.37
CA ARG A 32 -15.29 0.32 6.00
C ARG A 32 -16.75 -0.13 5.87
N GLY A 33 -17.52 0.04 6.95
CA GLY A 33 -18.94 -0.28 6.95
C GLY A 33 -19.28 -1.77 7.14
N ALA A 34 -18.29 -2.65 7.24
CA ALA A 34 -18.50 -4.04 7.62
C ALA A 34 -18.68 -4.15 9.14
N GLU A 35 -19.61 -5.03 9.55
CA GLU A 35 -19.84 -5.32 10.97
C GLU A 35 -18.67 -6.09 11.60
N ARG A 36 -17.85 -6.72 10.78
CA ARG A 36 -16.71 -7.56 11.18
C ARG A 36 -15.49 -7.22 10.34
N GLU A 37 -14.31 -7.55 10.86
CA GLU A 37 -13.07 -7.53 10.12
C GLU A 37 -13.10 -8.60 9.03
N GLU A 38 -12.85 -8.22 7.77
CA GLU A 38 -12.97 -9.10 6.59
C GLU A 38 -11.60 -9.39 5.92
N LEU A 39 -10.55 -8.65 6.25
CA LEU A 39 -9.26 -8.82 5.58
C LEU A 39 -8.60 -10.16 5.94
N MET A 40 -8.67 -10.58 7.21
CA MET A 40 -8.11 -11.88 7.61
C MET A 40 -8.86 -13.07 7.01
N PRO A 41 -10.20 -13.10 6.98
CA PRO A 41 -10.96 -14.08 6.18
C PRO A 41 -10.55 -14.10 4.71
N THR A 42 -10.34 -12.95 4.09
CA THR A 42 -9.87 -12.83 2.70
C THR A 42 -8.46 -13.44 2.52
N VAL A 43 -7.57 -13.21 3.48
CA VAL A 43 -6.24 -13.86 3.49
C VAL A 43 -6.38 -15.39 3.57
N ALA A 44 -7.22 -15.90 4.47
CA ALA A 44 -7.45 -17.34 4.63
C ALA A 44 -7.99 -17.96 3.32
N ALA A 45 -9.00 -17.33 2.72
CA ALA A 45 -9.56 -17.79 1.45
C ALA A 45 -8.54 -17.82 0.31
N ALA A 46 -7.69 -16.78 0.19
CA ALA A 46 -6.63 -16.73 -0.82
C ALA A 46 -5.56 -17.81 -0.60
N LEU A 47 -5.19 -18.10 0.65
CA LEU A 47 -4.27 -19.19 0.97
C LEU A 47 -4.86 -20.56 0.62
N ASP A 48 -6.14 -20.78 0.95
CA ASP A 48 -6.85 -22.01 0.61
C ASP A 48 -6.95 -22.21 -0.90
N GLU A 49 -7.30 -21.17 -1.65
CA GLU A 49 -7.35 -21.18 -3.12
C GLU A 49 -5.98 -21.49 -3.74
N ALA A 50 -4.90 -20.90 -3.19
CA ALA A 50 -3.53 -21.15 -3.63
C ALA A 50 -2.99 -22.54 -3.23
N GLY A 51 -3.69 -23.28 -2.35
CA GLY A 51 -3.20 -24.52 -1.74
C GLY A 51 -1.94 -24.30 -0.91
N VAL A 52 -1.83 -23.16 -0.21
CA VAL A 52 -0.65 -22.75 0.56
C VAL A 52 -1.00 -22.71 2.05
N SER A 53 -0.24 -23.44 2.87
CA SER A 53 -0.34 -23.31 4.32
C SER A 53 0.30 -21.98 4.79
N PRO A 54 -0.22 -21.33 5.84
CA PRO A 54 0.43 -20.15 6.42
C PRO A 54 1.91 -20.36 6.77
N ARG A 55 2.32 -21.57 7.07
CA ARG A 55 3.72 -21.95 7.38
C ARG A 55 4.63 -22.01 6.15
N ASP A 56 4.04 -22.14 4.96
CA ASP A 56 4.78 -22.19 3.70
C ASP A 56 5.11 -20.78 3.15
N ILE A 57 4.57 -19.74 3.78
CA ILE A 57 4.86 -18.34 3.41
C ILE A 57 6.33 -18.06 3.70
N GLN A 58 7.06 -17.63 2.67
CA GLN A 58 8.50 -17.35 2.74
C GLN A 58 8.78 -15.84 2.78
N ARG A 59 7.79 -15.02 2.44
CA ARG A 59 7.87 -13.56 2.48
C ARG A 59 6.48 -12.96 2.65
N VAL A 60 6.36 -11.98 3.55
CA VAL A 60 5.17 -11.14 3.65
C VAL A 60 5.52 -9.73 3.19
N VAL A 61 4.67 -9.13 2.35
CA VAL A 61 4.78 -7.73 1.93
C VAL A 61 3.50 -7.01 2.34
N CYS A 62 3.64 -5.93 3.10
CA CYS A 62 2.51 -5.12 3.55
C CYS A 62 2.60 -3.70 2.98
N GLY A 63 1.48 -3.20 2.46
CA GLY A 63 1.34 -1.80 2.12
C GLY A 63 1.60 -0.90 3.34
N ALA A 64 2.53 0.01 3.19
CA ALA A 64 3.00 0.89 4.27
C ALA A 64 2.22 2.20 4.37
N GLY A 65 1.21 2.41 3.54
CA GLY A 65 0.50 3.68 3.43
C GLY A 65 1.25 4.70 2.53
N PRO A 66 0.86 5.97 2.57
CA PRO A 66 -0.18 6.55 3.44
C PRO A 66 -1.60 6.09 3.08
N GLY A 67 -2.56 6.34 3.98
CA GLY A 67 -3.95 6.00 3.74
C GLY A 67 -4.83 5.95 4.99
N SER A 68 -5.88 5.12 4.93
CA SER A 68 -6.81 4.91 6.04
C SER A 68 -6.10 4.38 7.28
N PHE A 69 -6.11 5.17 8.36
CA PHE A 69 -5.43 4.84 9.61
C PHE A 69 -5.84 3.47 10.18
N THR A 70 -7.14 3.23 10.31
CA THR A 70 -7.67 1.98 10.85
C THR A 70 -7.33 0.80 9.97
N SER A 71 -7.54 0.92 8.66
CA SER A 71 -7.32 -0.14 7.69
C SER A 71 -5.84 -0.54 7.62
N LEU A 72 -4.93 0.45 7.61
CA LEU A 72 -3.48 0.20 7.62
C LEU A 72 -3.03 -0.53 8.88
N ARG A 73 -3.61 -0.22 10.05
CA ARG A 73 -3.29 -0.92 11.30
C ARG A 73 -3.76 -2.36 11.29
N ILE A 74 -4.95 -2.63 10.76
CA ILE A 74 -5.46 -3.99 10.58
C ILE A 74 -4.51 -4.78 9.69
N ALA A 75 -4.19 -4.25 8.51
CA ALA A 75 -3.29 -4.90 7.56
C ALA A 75 -1.90 -5.16 8.18
N ALA A 76 -1.32 -4.16 8.86
CA ALA A 76 -0.03 -4.30 9.52
C ALA A 76 -0.04 -5.38 10.62
N SER A 77 -1.12 -5.46 11.41
CA SER A 77 -1.26 -6.47 12.46
C SER A 77 -1.34 -7.88 11.88
N ILE A 78 -2.11 -8.06 10.82
CA ILE A 78 -2.23 -9.33 10.08
C ILE A 78 -0.87 -9.72 9.49
N ALA A 79 -0.20 -8.78 8.79
CA ALA A 79 1.11 -9.01 8.17
C ALA A 79 2.18 -9.42 9.19
N LYS A 80 2.25 -8.71 10.31
CA LYS A 80 3.16 -9.03 11.42
C LYS A 80 2.89 -10.40 12.02
N GLY A 81 1.61 -10.72 12.27
CA GLY A 81 1.21 -12.02 12.81
C GLY A 81 1.58 -13.18 11.90
N LEU A 82 1.33 -13.04 10.59
CA LEU A 82 1.67 -14.06 9.59
C LEU A 82 3.18 -14.20 9.41
N ALA A 83 3.92 -13.10 9.30
CA ALA A 83 5.38 -13.14 9.18
C ALA A 83 6.03 -13.80 10.41
N LEU A 84 5.55 -13.46 11.62
CA LEU A 84 6.03 -14.08 12.85
C LEU A 84 5.67 -15.58 12.91
N GLY A 85 4.44 -15.94 12.59
CA GLY A 85 3.95 -17.34 12.61
C GLY A 85 4.63 -18.24 11.58
N ALA A 86 4.99 -17.68 10.41
CA ALA A 86 5.73 -18.38 9.36
C ALA A 86 7.26 -18.33 9.57
N GLY A 87 7.77 -17.49 10.47
CA GLY A 87 9.21 -17.28 10.65
C GLY A 87 9.89 -16.65 9.44
N CYS A 88 9.17 -15.81 8.68
CA CYS A 88 9.67 -15.21 7.44
C CYS A 88 9.80 -13.69 7.53
N PRO A 89 10.60 -13.06 6.65
CA PRO A 89 10.75 -11.61 6.65
C PRO A 89 9.47 -10.87 6.23
N LEU A 90 9.25 -9.71 6.86
CA LEU A 90 8.22 -8.74 6.51
C LEU A 90 8.85 -7.57 5.74
N PHE A 91 8.28 -7.21 4.60
CA PHE A 91 8.66 -6.04 3.82
C PHE A 91 7.53 -5.02 3.81
N ALA A 92 7.90 -3.75 3.72
CA ALA A 92 6.98 -2.63 3.63
C ALA A 92 7.01 -2.02 2.23
N ALA A 93 5.87 -2.01 1.54
CA ALA A 93 5.75 -1.42 0.21
C ALA A 93 5.01 -0.07 0.29
N PRO A 94 5.53 1.03 -0.30
CA PRO A 94 4.76 2.26 -0.40
C PRO A 94 3.44 2.03 -1.14
N SER A 95 2.29 2.33 -0.52
CA SER A 95 0.98 2.04 -1.12
C SER A 95 0.75 2.79 -2.44
N LEU A 96 1.33 4.01 -2.60
CA LEU A 96 1.26 4.73 -3.85
C LEU A 96 2.04 4.03 -4.98
N ALA A 97 3.13 3.32 -4.69
CA ALA A 97 3.89 2.55 -5.68
C ALA A 97 3.08 1.35 -6.21
N LEU A 98 2.16 0.83 -5.40
CA LEU A 98 1.26 -0.24 -5.81
C LEU A 98 0.26 0.21 -6.89
N ILE A 99 -0.03 1.52 -7.01
CA ILE A 99 -0.95 2.04 -8.02
C ILE A 99 -0.43 1.76 -9.43
N PRO A 100 0.72 2.30 -9.88
CA PRO A 100 1.26 1.97 -11.19
C PRO A 100 1.72 0.50 -11.28
N GLY A 101 2.21 -0.07 -10.18
CA GLY A 101 2.66 -1.46 -10.12
C GLY A 101 1.55 -2.47 -10.43
N SER A 102 0.30 -2.18 -10.08
CA SER A 102 -0.84 -3.08 -10.30
C SER A 102 -1.42 -3.05 -11.72
N ARG A 103 -0.97 -2.13 -12.57
CA ARG A 103 -1.49 -1.89 -13.91
C ARG A 103 -0.54 -2.41 -14.99
N PRO A 104 -0.76 -3.65 -15.49
CA PRO A 104 0.13 -4.27 -16.48
C PRO A 104 0.09 -3.61 -17.86
N ASP A 105 -0.98 -2.87 -18.15
CA ASP A 105 -1.26 -2.19 -19.42
C ASP A 105 -0.58 -0.81 -19.54
N LEU A 106 0.11 -0.34 -18.50
CA LEU A 106 0.79 0.94 -18.55
C LEU A 106 2.05 0.87 -19.42
N ALA A 107 2.20 1.85 -20.31
CA ALA A 107 3.44 2.03 -21.05
C ALA A 107 4.58 2.48 -20.13
N PRO A 108 5.84 2.15 -20.44
CA PRO A 108 6.99 2.70 -19.73
C PRO A 108 6.96 4.23 -19.67
N GLY A 109 7.49 4.80 -18.60
CA GLY A 109 7.57 6.25 -18.40
C GLY A 109 7.17 6.71 -17.01
N PRO A 110 7.15 8.03 -16.77
CA PRO A 110 6.85 8.62 -15.49
C PRO A 110 5.35 8.71 -15.20
N TYR A 111 4.98 8.42 -13.95
CA TYR A 111 3.63 8.51 -13.41
C TYR A 111 3.63 9.27 -12.09
N LEU A 112 2.65 10.15 -11.90
CA LEU A 112 2.35 10.75 -10.61
C LEU A 112 1.20 9.94 -9.99
N ALA A 113 1.51 9.09 -9.03
CA ALA A 113 0.51 8.35 -8.27
C ALA A 113 -0.18 9.28 -7.28
N VAL A 114 -1.51 9.19 -7.24
CA VAL A 114 -2.39 10.08 -6.46
C VAL A 114 -3.32 9.25 -5.62
N LEU A 115 -3.38 9.56 -4.33
CA LEU A 115 -4.30 8.95 -3.37
C LEU A 115 -5.02 10.06 -2.59
N ASP A 116 -6.34 9.97 -2.49
CA ASP A 116 -7.13 10.94 -1.74
C ASP A 116 -6.68 11.00 -0.27
N ALA A 117 -6.33 12.19 0.18
CA ALA A 117 -5.99 12.47 1.57
C ALA A 117 -7.13 13.19 2.31
N LEU A 118 -8.33 13.26 1.72
CA LEU A 118 -9.51 13.98 2.22
C LEU A 118 -9.30 15.49 2.35
N ARG A 119 -10.38 16.23 2.57
CA ARG A 119 -10.37 17.69 2.80
C ARG A 119 -9.69 18.49 1.68
N GLY A 120 -9.87 18.07 0.42
CA GLY A 120 -9.30 18.75 -0.75
C GLY A 120 -7.79 18.58 -0.92
N GLN A 121 -7.18 17.59 -0.24
CA GLN A 121 -5.77 17.25 -0.36
C GLN A 121 -5.58 15.84 -0.91
N ALA A 122 -4.44 15.61 -1.52
CA ALA A 122 -4.01 14.32 -2.04
C ALA A 122 -2.59 13.98 -1.59
N TYR A 123 -2.33 12.72 -1.31
CA TYR A 123 -0.99 12.18 -1.26
C TYR A 123 -0.53 11.96 -2.70
N VAL A 124 0.65 12.44 -3.04
CA VAL A 124 1.26 12.30 -4.36
C VAL A 124 2.68 11.77 -4.24
N ALA A 125 3.07 10.89 -5.15
CA ALA A 125 4.44 10.42 -5.30
C ALA A 125 4.71 10.08 -6.76
N GLY A 126 5.91 10.35 -7.24
CA GLY A 126 6.30 10.06 -8.62
C GLY A 126 7.00 8.71 -8.75
N TYR A 127 6.59 7.94 -9.74
CA TYR A 127 7.19 6.65 -10.07
C TYR A 127 7.48 6.56 -11.55
N SER A 128 8.54 5.85 -11.92
CA SER A 128 8.84 5.50 -13.31
C SER A 128 8.67 4.01 -13.50
N LEU A 129 8.02 3.62 -14.60
CA LEU A 129 8.01 2.26 -15.08
C LEU A 129 9.08 2.11 -16.16
N ASP A 130 9.95 1.12 -16.02
CA ASP A 130 10.92 0.76 -17.06
C ASP A 130 10.27 -0.11 -18.17
N ALA A 131 11.06 -0.49 -19.16
CA ALA A 131 10.59 -1.35 -20.27
C ALA A 131 10.14 -2.75 -19.82
N ASN A 132 10.58 -3.22 -18.63
CA ASN A 132 10.16 -4.48 -18.03
C ASN A 132 8.97 -4.30 -17.07
N GLY A 133 8.47 -3.08 -16.93
CA GLY A 133 7.37 -2.71 -16.04
C GLY A 133 7.78 -2.63 -14.57
N LEU A 134 9.09 -2.62 -14.26
CA LEU A 134 9.55 -2.43 -12.88
C LEU A 134 9.38 -0.99 -12.45
N VAL A 135 8.93 -0.81 -11.22
CA VAL A 135 8.64 0.49 -10.61
C VAL A 135 9.85 1.01 -9.85
N SER A 136 10.21 2.26 -10.08
CA SER A 136 11.19 3.01 -9.29
C SER A 136 10.64 4.37 -8.87
N GLU A 137 11.01 4.85 -7.69
CA GLU A 137 10.61 6.16 -7.19
C GLU A 137 11.44 7.26 -7.85
N ILE A 138 10.76 8.31 -8.35
CA ILE A 138 11.40 9.49 -8.98
C ILE A 138 11.02 10.79 -8.27
N LEU A 139 9.94 10.81 -7.48
CA LEU A 139 9.53 11.95 -6.67
C LEU A 139 9.02 11.43 -5.32
N PRO A 140 9.56 11.94 -4.19
CA PRO A 140 9.14 11.46 -2.87
C PRO A 140 7.68 11.81 -2.55
N LEU A 141 7.12 11.05 -1.62
CA LEU A 141 5.76 11.29 -1.10
C LEU A 141 5.60 12.72 -0.58
N ARG A 142 4.53 13.38 -1.02
CA ARG A 142 4.08 14.70 -0.58
C ARG A 142 2.60 14.73 -0.30
N LEU A 143 2.16 15.69 0.48
CA LEU A 143 0.75 16.05 0.67
C LEU A 143 0.51 17.37 -0.04
N GLU A 144 -0.38 17.38 -1.02
CA GLU A 144 -0.61 18.52 -1.89
C GLU A 144 -2.12 18.82 -2.02
N PRO A 145 -2.52 20.06 -2.29
CA PRO A 145 -3.90 20.34 -2.68
C PRO A 145 -4.29 19.58 -3.94
N VAL A 146 -5.50 19.03 -4.01
CA VAL A 146 -5.99 18.32 -5.20
C VAL A 146 -5.92 19.19 -6.45
N ALA A 147 -6.15 20.51 -6.32
CA ALA A 147 -6.08 21.47 -7.41
C ALA A 147 -4.67 21.58 -8.05
N GLU A 148 -3.61 21.21 -7.31
CA GLU A 148 -2.23 21.29 -7.79
C GLU A 148 -1.75 20.00 -8.49
N VAL A 149 -2.50 18.91 -8.41
CA VAL A 149 -2.09 17.59 -8.92
C VAL A 149 -1.78 17.64 -10.42
N GLU A 150 -2.62 18.31 -11.21
CA GLU A 150 -2.41 18.40 -12.66
C GLU A 150 -1.15 19.21 -13.01
N SER A 151 -0.91 20.33 -12.30
CA SER A 151 0.27 21.17 -12.51
C SER A 151 1.54 20.43 -12.11
N LEU A 152 1.52 19.68 -11.02
CA LEU A 152 2.63 18.84 -10.57
C LEU A 152 2.94 17.70 -11.54
N ALA A 153 1.92 17.03 -12.05
CA ALA A 153 2.09 15.97 -13.05
C ALA A 153 2.74 16.53 -14.32
N ARG A 154 2.27 17.68 -14.80
CA ARG A 154 2.82 18.37 -15.97
C ARG A 154 4.27 18.81 -15.74
N ALA A 155 4.59 19.41 -14.59
CA ALA A 155 5.93 19.83 -14.24
C ALA A 155 6.92 18.67 -14.14
N ALA A 156 6.45 17.51 -13.68
CA ALA A 156 7.23 16.27 -13.61
C ALA A 156 7.30 15.51 -14.95
N GLY A 157 6.64 15.97 -16.01
CA GLY A 157 6.51 15.23 -17.26
C GLY A 157 5.81 13.87 -17.09
N ALA A 158 4.99 13.73 -16.03
CA ALA A 158 4.37 12.48 -15.62
C ALA A 158 2.88 12.44 -15.96
N ARG A 159 2.33 11.24 -16.10
CA ARG A 159 0.89 11.02 -16.23
C ARG A 159 0.29 10.79 -14.84
N ALA A 160 -0.76 11.53 -14.48
CA ALA A 160 -1.46 11.32 -13.22
C ALA A 160 -2.26 10.01 -13.25
N ILE A 161 -2.10 9.21 -12.18
CA ILE A 161 -2.74 7.90 -12.01
C ILE A 161 -3.27 7.76 -10.58
N GLY A 162 -4.51 7.35 -10.43
CA GLY A 162 -5.17 7.22 -9.13
C GLY A 162 -6.68 7.34 -9.26
N ALA A 163 -7.41 7.29 -8.14
CA ALA A 163 -8.85 7.51 -8.17
C ALA A 163 -9.19 8.94 -8.61
N GLY A 164 -10.07 9.07 -9.59
CA GLY A 164 -10.47 10.37 -10.17
C GLY A 164 -9.40 11.03 -11.02
N GLN A 165 -8.33 10.33 -11.39
CA GLN A 165 -7.29 10.82 -12.28
C GLN A 165 -7.53 10.36 -13.73
N PRO A 166 -6.88 10.98 -14.74
CA PRO A 166 -7.01 10.55 -16.15
C PRO A 166 -6.74 9.05 -16.35
N ILE A 167 -5.87 8.47 -15.54
CA ILE A 167 -5.66 7.02 -15.47
C ILE A 167 -6.26 6.55 -14.16
N GLU A 168 -7.45 5.96 -14.23
CA GLU A 168 -8.14 5.44 -13.05
C GLU A 168 -7.45 4.19 -12.52
N ALA A 169 -7.04 4.23 -11.25
CA ALA A 169 -6.42 3.10 -10.57
C ALA A 169 -6.47 3.29 -9.04
N ALA A 170 -6.23 2.19 -8.32
CA ALA A 170 -6.12 2.19 -6.86
C ALA A 170 -4.91 1.33 -6.42
N PRO A 171 -4.39 1.53 -5.20
CA PRO A 171 -3.42 0.62 -4.62
C PRO A 171 -3.96 -0.82 -4.61
N HIS A 172 -3.16 -1.75 -5.10
CA HIS A 172 -3.52 -3.17 -5.11
C HIS A 172 -2.27 -4.02 -4.85
N ALA A 173 -2.38 -5.01 -3.98
CA ALA A 173 -1.28 -5.88 -3.59
C ALA A 173 -0.58 -6.59 -4.77
N ARG A 174 -1.28 -6.78 -5.90
CA ARG A 174 -0.73 -7.28 -7.17
C ARG A 174 0.48 -6.47 -7.65
N GLY A 175 0.52 -5.18 -7.34
CA GLY A 175 1.62 -4.29 -7.69
C GLY A 175 2.98 -4.71 -7.13
N VAL A 176 2.98 -5.50 -6.05
CA VAL A 176 4.22 -6.01 -5.40
C VAL A 176 5.14 -6.74 -6.38
N ALA A 177 4.59 -7.45 -7.37
CA ALA A 177 5.37 -8.16 -8.39
C ALA A 177 6.35 -7.24 -9.16
N ARG A 178 6.10 -5.94 -9.21
CA ARG A 178 6.89 -4.94 -9.92
C ARG A 178 7.76 -4.06 -9.03
N LEU A 179 7.71 -4.28 -7.71
CA LEU A 179 8.45 -3.49 -6.72
C LEU A 179 9.72 -4.18 -6.23
N GLU A 180 10.16 -5.30 -6.84
CA GLU A 180 11.26 -6.11 -6.34
C GLU A 180 12.54 -5.29 -6.07
N ALA A 181 12.92 -4.40 -7.00
CA ALA A 181 14.10 -3.55 -6.82
C ALA A 181 13.98 -2.61 -5.61
N MET A 182 12.77 -2.09 -5.34
CA MET A 182 12.51 -1.24 -4.19
C MET A 182 12.55 -2.05 -2.89
N LEU A 183 11.93 -3.23 -2.88
CA LEU A 183 11.91 -4.12 -1.70
C LEU A 183 13.31 -4.62 -1.34
N VAL A 184 14.14 -4.95 -2.33
CA VAL A 184 15.53 -5.36 -2.12
C VAL A 184 16.38 -4.21 -1.58
N ARG A 185 16.23 -3.02 -2.16
CA ARG A 185 16.95 -1.80 -1.70
C ARG A 185 16.64 -1.48 -0.24
N ASP A 186 15.35 -1.52 0.12
CA ASP A 186 14.88 -1.07 1.43
C ASP A 186 15.03 -2.17 2.50
N GLY A 187 15.08 -3.43 2.08
CA GLY A 187 15.22 -4.58 2.97
C GLY A 187 13.98 -4.89 3.82
N PRO A 188 14.04 -5.96 4.62
CA PRO A 188 12.96 -6.31 5.53
C PRO A 188 12.87 -5.33 6.71
N VAL A 189 11.65 -5.12 7.18
CA VAL A 189 11.38 -4.26 8.34
C VAL A 189 11.37 -5.08 9.63
N SER A 190 11.66 -4.42 10.77
CA SER A 190 11.55 -5.04 12.09
C SER A 190 10.08 -5.28 12.45
N ILE A 191 9.68 -6.52 12.63
CA ILE A 191 8.29 -6.88 12.99
C ILE A 191 7.86 -6.19 14.30
N SER A 192 8.77 -6.03 15.26
CA SER A 192 8.45 -5.46 16.55
C SER A 192 8.27 -3.95 16.56
N THR A 193 9.02 -3.22 15.72
CA THR A 193 9.07 -1.75 15.77
C THR A 193 8.47 -1.07 14.53
N TRP A 194 8.32 -1.79 13.42
CA TRP A 194 7.77 -1.19 12.21
C TRP A 194 6.29 -0.81 12.39
N GLU A 195 5.95 0.37 11.90
CA GLU A 195 4.56 0.83 11.77
C GLU A 195 4.31 1.46 10.39
N PRO A 196 3.07 1.37 9.86
CA PRO A 196 2.70 2.06 8.64
C PRO A 196 2.83 3.57 8.77
N ARG A 197 3.05 4.23 7.63
CA ARG A 197 2.99 5.69 7.53
C ARG A 197 1.55 6.11 7.34
N TYR A 198 0.92 6.63 8.37
CA TYR A 198 -0.49 7.04 8.31
C TYR A 198 -0.72 8.32 7.49
N GLY A 199 0.35 9.05 7.16
CA GLY A 199 0.31 10.28 6.37
C GLY A 199 -0.23 11.49 7.14
N ARG A 200 -1.38 11.33 7.80
CA ARG A 200 -1.98 12.33 8.70
C ARG A 200 -2.06 11.78 10.12
N LYS A 201 -2.08 12.69 11.09
CA LYS A 201 -2.42 12.34 12.46
C LYS A 201 -3.82 11.70 12.50
N ALA A 202 -4.01 10.71 13.35
CA ALA A 202 -5.33 10.14 13.57
C ALA A 202 -6.34 11.26 13.87
N GLU A 203 -7.56 11.14 13.37
CA GLU A 203 -8.58 12.19 13.55
C GLU A 203 -8.82 12.51 15.03
N ALA A 204 -8.79 11.48 15.88
CA ALA A 204 -8.91 11.63 17.34
C ALA A 204 -7.74 12.45 17.92
N GLN A 205 -6.51 12.19 17.45
CA GLN A 205 -5.33 12.94 17.85
C GLN A 205 -5.39 14.39 17.39
N ALA A 206 -5.78 14.63 16.11
CA ALA A 206 -5.91 15.97 15.57
C ALA A 206 -7.00 16.78 16.31
N LYS A 207 -8.13 16.17 16.65
CA LYS A 207 -9.19 16.78 17.46
C LYS A 207 -8.72 17.09 18.86
N TRP A 208 -7.99 16.15 19.50
CA TRP A 208 -7.47 16.35 20.84
C TRP A 208 -6.45 17.50 20.89
N GLU A 209 -5.50 17.54 19.95
CA GLU A 209 -4.49 18.60 19.85
C GLU A 209 -5.13 19.96 19.57
N ALA A 210 -6.15 20.02 18.70
CA ALA A 210 -6.90 21.24 18.46
C ALA A 210 -7.64 21.73 19.72
N ALA A 211 -8.19 20.82 20.52
CA ALA A 211 -8.90 21.16 21.74
C ALA A 211 -7.97 21.59 22.89
N HIS A 212 -6.72 21.11 22.91
CA HIS A 212 -5.79 21.34 24.02
C HIS A 212 -4.62 22.27 23.67
N GLY A 213 -4.50 22.71 22.41
CA GLY A 213 -3.46 23.64 21.94
C GLY A 213 -2.01 23.12 22.07
N ARG A 214 -1.83 21.81 22.22
CA ARG A 214 -0.52 21.17 22.35
C ARG A 214 -0.49 19.80 21.67
N PRO A 215 0.69 19.34 21.18
CA PRO A 215 0.81 18.00 20.60
C PRO A 215 0.57 16.91 21.66
N LEU A 216 -0.08 15.82 21.25
CA LEU A 216 -0.22 14.62 22.09
C LEU A 216 1.16 13.95 22.21
N GLN A 217 1.67 13.82 23.43
CA GLN A 217 2.89 13.04 23.67
C GLN A 217 2.56 11.56 23.48
N THR A 218 3.08 10.97 22.41
CA THR A 218 3.08 9.52 22.20
C THR A 218 4.30 8.97 22.92
N GLY A 219 4.05 8.21 24.00
CA GLY A 219 5.07 7.48 24.73
C GLY A 219 5.61 6.31 23.92
#